data_6ee71d7ddf0fc75ec15232350cd43734
#
_entry.id   6ee71d7ddf0fc75ec15232350cd43734
#
_cell.length_a   1.000
_cell.length_b   1.000
_cell.length_c   1.000
_cell.angle_alpha   90.00
_cell.angle_beta   90.00
_cell.angle_gamma   90.00
#
_symmetry.space_group_name_H-M   'P 1'
#
loop_
_entity.id
_entity.type
_entity.pdbx_description
1 polymer ?
#
loop_
_entity_poly.entity_id
_entity_poly.type
_entity_poly.pdbx_seq_one_letter_code
_entity_poly.pdbx_strand_id
1 'polypeptide(L)'
;MKIICDKTLLSAAIDGVSRAVTPRSTTPALEGILLKAEGFNLTLTGYDMELGIVTTIEANVLEAGDIVLNAKLLNDMVRRMPAGQISISVADNGKTTIQGGVAQFEIQSMPAADFPQLPNTGAEDTLTIKTGMFREMIERTLYAVSQDEKRPAHTGELFEIEPDRLTVVALDGFRLAIVDRKVQANKEIRIIVPGKKIGRASCRERV
;
A
#
# COMPACT_ATOMS: atom_id res chain seq x y z
N MET A 1 9.99 19.05 10.11
CA MET A 1 9.29 17.84 10.58
C MET A 1 10.16 17.11 11.60
N LYS A 2 9.60 16.76 12.76
CA LYS A 2 10.32 15.97 13.79
C LYS A 2 9.35 15.05 14.52
N ILE A 3 9.65 13.74 14.53
CA ILE A 3 8.78 12.71 15.11
C ILE A 3 9.58 11.67 15.90
N ILE A 4 8.90 10.99 16.82
CA ILE A 4 9.40 9.81 17.53
C ILE A 4 8.31 8.74 17.48
N CYS A 5 8.65 7.52 17.08
CA CYS A 5 7.72 6.40 17.00
C CYS A 5 8.39 5.07 17.36
N ASP A 6 7.59 4.03 17.62
CA ASP A 6 8.09 2.68 17.86
C ASP A 6 8.63 2.05 16.56
N LYS A 7 9.81 1.42 16.65
CA LYS A 7 10.45 0.74 15.52
C LYS A 7 9.58 -0.34 14.92
N THR A 8 8.90 -1.13 15.73
CA THR A 8 8.13 -2.29 15.28
C THR A 8 6.94 -1.82 14.44
N LEU A 9 6.23 -0.79 14.93
CA LEU A 9 5.11 -0.18 14.22
C LEU A 9 5.59 0.46 12.91
N LEU A 10 6.69 1.21 12.95
CA LEU A 10 7.25 1.86 11.76
C LEU A 10 7.71 0.83 10.72
N SER A 11 8.41 -0.22 11.13
CA SER A 11 8.86 -1.28 10.22
C SER A 11 7.69 -2.00 9.55
N ALA A 12 6.66 -2.38 10.33
CA ALA A 12 5.46 -3.01 9.78
C ALA A 12 4.70 -2.11 8.80
N ALA A 13 4.60 -0.80 9.11
CA ALA A 13 3.98 0.16 8.22
C ALA A 13 4.76 0.33 6.91
N ILE A 14 6.11 0.46 6.98
CA ILE A 14 6.98 0.55 5.81
C ILE A 14 6.85 -0.70 4.93
N ASP A 15 6.91 -1.90 5.51
CA ASP A 15 6.75 -3.16 4.79
C ASP A 15 5.38 -3.25 4.10
N GLY A 16 4.32 -2.75 4.76
CA GLY A 16 2.98 -2.69 4.21
C GLY A 16 2.88 -1.80 2.97
N VAL A 17 3.31 -0.53 3.10
CA VAL A 17 3.17 0.46 2.02
C VAL A 17 4.17 0.25 0.88
N SER A 18 5.34 -0.37 1.15
CA SER A 18 6.36 -0.67 0.13
C SER A 18 5.83 -1.60 -0.99
N ARG A 19 4.75 -2.31 -0.75
CA ARG A 19 4.10 -3.17 -1.77
C ARG A 19 3.46 -2.36 -2.89
N ALA A 20 3.12 -1.09 -2.62
CA ALA A 20 2.58 -0.14 -3.59
C ALA A 20 3.66 0.83 -4.12
N VAL A 21 4.94 0.52 -3.94
CA VAL A 21 6.03 1.35 -4.45
C VAL A 21 6.65 0.68 -5.67
N THR A 22 6.90 1.45 -6.71
CA THR A 22 7.58 0.99 -7.93
C THR A 22 9.09 1.16 -7.79
N PRO A 23 9.90 0.08 -7.89
CA PRO A 23 11.34 0.16 -7.69
C PRO A 23 12.10 0.89 -8.81
N ARG A 24 11.46 1.13 -9.94
CA ARG A 24 11.98 1.89 -11.09
C ARG A 24 10.84 2.67 -11.71
N SER A 25 10.81 3.97 -11.48
CA SER A 25 9.80 4.87 -12.02
C SER A 25 10.46 6.02 -12.76
N THR A 26 9.76 6.54 -13.77
CA THR A 26 10.13 7.82 -14.42
C THR A 26 9.95 9.00 -13.48
N THR A 27 9.13 8.84 -12.44
CA THR A 27 8.90 9.84 -11.39
C THR A 27 9.59 9.39 -10.11
N PRO A 28 10.70 10.02 -9.68
CA PRO A 28 11.48 9.58 -8.52
C PRO A 28 10.67 9.51 -7.22
N ALA A 29 9.66 10.37 -7.04
CA ALA A 29 8.80 10.36 -5.86
C ALA A 29 8.02 9.03 -5.71
N LEU A 30 7.68 8.33 -6.80
CA LEU A 30 6.99 7.03 -6.76
C LEU A 30 7.90 5.85 -6.34
N GLU A 31 9.21 6.06 -6.28
CA GLU A 31 10.16 5.12 -5.66
C GLU A 31 10.23 5.32 -4.13
N GLY A 32 9.52 6.32 -3.62
CA GLY A 32 9.49 6.71 -2.22
C GLY A 32 8.19 6.35 -1.52
N ILE A 33 8.22 6.57 -0.21
CA ILE A 33 7.07 6.56 0.68
C ILE A 33 6.84 7.99 1.13
N LEU A 34 5.62 8.51 0.96
CA LEU A 34 5.21 9.77 1.54
C LEU A 34 4.96 9.56 3.03
N LEU A 35 5.65 10.33 3.85
CA LEU A 35 5.50 10.41 5.30
C LEU A 35 4.81 11.73 5.63
N LYS A 36 3.64 11.67 6.27
CA LYS A 36 2.91 12.86 6.76
C LYS A 36 2.75 12.74 8.27
N ALA A 37 3.34 13.68 9.00
CA ALA A 37 3.26 13.77 10.46
C ALA A 37 2.29 14.88 10.87
N GLU A 38 1.21 14.51 11.55
CA GLU A 38 0.17 15.45 11.97
C GLU A 38 -0.50 14.96 13.27
N GLY A 39 -0.70 15.87 14.23
CA GLY A 39 -1.29 15.54 15.53
C GLY A 39 -0.45 14.51 16.28
N PHE A 40 -0.98 13.33 16.52
CA PHE A 40 -0.30 12.20 17.17
C PHE A 40 -0.06 11.03 16.21
N ASN A 41 -0.11 11.28 14.91
CA ASN A 41 -0.07 10.25 13.90
C ASN A 41 1.04 10.49 12.88
N LEU A 42 1.64 9.40 12.43
CA LEU A 42 2.45 9.34 11.23
C LEU A 42 1.71 8.50 10.19
N THR A 43 1.33 9.12 9.10
CA THR A 43 0.71 8.46 7.95
C THR A 43 1.77 8.18 6.90
N LEU A 44 1.88 6.92 6.49
CA LEU A 44 2.75 6.45 5.42
C LEU A 44 1.89 6.12 4.20
N THR A 45 2.31 6.58 3.03
CA THR A 45 1.62 6.31 1.77
C THR A 45 2.61 5.81 0.73
N GLY A 46 2.32 4.64 0.17
CA GLY A 46 2.96 4.12 -1.05
C GLY A 46 1.98 4.16 -2.21
N TYR A 47 2.44 4.54 -3.40
CA TYR A 47 1.59 4.66 -4.59
C TYR A 47 2.39 4.37 -5.86
N ASP A 48 1.83 3.60 -6.79
CA ASP A 48 2.45 3.26 -8.09
C ASP A 48 1.57 3.65 -9.29
N MET A 49 0.64 4.61 -9.10
CA MET A 49 -0.38 5.08 -10.04
C MET A 49 -1.55 4.11 -10.27
N GLU A 50 -1.43 2.85 -9.86
CA GLU A 50 -2.49 1.84 -9.97
C GLU A 50 -2.94 1.33 -8.60
N LEU A 51 -1.99 1.18 -7.67
CA LEU A 51 -2.23 0.72 -6.30
C LEU A 51 -1.73 1.77 -5.31
N GLY A 52 -2.61 2.25 -4.44
CA GLY A 52 -2.26 3.07 -3.28
C GLY A 52 -2.45 2.27 -1.99
N ILE A 53 -1.48 2.31 -1.10
CA ILE A 53 -1.58 1.76 0.25
C ILE A 53 -1.26 2.86 1.23
N VAL A 54 -2.18 3.08 2.17
CA VAL A 54 -2.02 4.06 3.25
C VAL A 54 -2.05 3.32 4.58
N THR A 55 -1.11 3.65 5.45
CA THR A 55 -1.06 3.11 6.82
C THR A 55 -0.75 4.23 7.78
N THR A 56 -1.51 4.30 8.86
CA THR A 56 -1.30 5.29 9.93
C THR A 56 -0.85 4.58 11.18
N ILE A 57 0.18 5.10 11.83
CA ILE A 57 0.70 4.62 13.12
C ILE A 57 0.73 5.77 14.13
N GLU A 58 0.67 5.44 15.40
CA GLU A 58 0.88 6.41 16.47
C GLU A 58 2.33 6.90 16.49
N ALA A 59 2.52 8.19 16.62
CA ALA A 59 3.81 8.83 16.73
C ALA A 59 3.73 10.08 17.59
N ASN A 60 4.78 10.34 18.35
CA ASN A 60 4.95 11.63 19.05
C ASN A 60 5.47 12.65 18.03
N VAL A 61 4.57 13.50 17.55
CA VAL A 61 4.89 14.55 16.56
C VAL A 61 5.32 15.80 17.30
N LEU A 62 6.61 16.11 17.26
CA LEU A 62 7.19 17.32 17.86
C LEU A 62 7.08 18.51 16.87
N GLU A 63 7.23 18.24 15.58
CA GLU A 63 7.07 19.22 14.50
C GLU A 63 6.33 18.53 13.35
N ALA A 64 5.16 19.05 12.99
CA ALA A 64 4.38 18.55 11.85
C ALA A 64 5.13 18.81 10.52
N GLY A 65 4.77 18.04 9.50
CA GLY A 65 5.31 18.19 8.15
C GLY A 65 5.17 16.93 7.33
N ASP A 66 5.58 17.02 6.08
CA ASP A 66 5.48 15.96 5.10
C ASP A 66 6.73 15.90 4.22
N ILE A 67 7.18 14.69 3.94
CA ILE A 67 8.35 14.41 3.10
C ILE A 67 8.18 13.10 2.37
N VAL A 68 8.96 12.91 1.29
CA VAL A 68 9.09 11.61 0.63
C VAL A 68 10.50 11.06 0.86
N LEU A 69 10.58 9.80 1.32
CA LEU A 69 11.84 9.08 1.48
C LEU A 69 11.88 7.86 0.56
N ASN A 70 13.03 7.58 -0.04
CA ASN A 70 13.19 6.37 -0.84
C ASN A 70 12.85 5.12 -0.03
N ALA A 71 11.89 4.34 -0.53
CA ALA A 71 11.28 3.23 0.21
C ALA A 71 12.31 2.14 0.57
N LYS A 72 13.20 1.80 -0.37
CA LYS A 72 14.21 0.76 -0.16
C LYS A 72 15.21 1.18 0.91
N LEU A 73 15.74 2.41 0.80
CA LEU A 73 16.72 2.91 1.77
C LEU A 73 16.10 3.04 3.16
N LEU A 74 14.89 3.58 3.26
CA LEU A 74 14.16 3.71 4.53
C LEU A 74 13.94 2.34 5.18
N ASN A 75 13.49 1.35 4.42
CA ASN A 75 13.27 -0.01 4.90
C ASN A 75 14.58 -0.65 5.39
N ASP A 76 15.66 -0.56 4.59
CA ASP A 76 16.97 -1.14 4.93
C ASP A 76 17.54 -0.52 6.21
N MET A 77 17.39 0.79 6.40
CA MET A 77 17.84 1.51 7.60
C MET A 77 17.04 1.09 8.83
N VAL A 78 15.70 1.17 8.77
CA VAL A 78 14.83 0.86 9.91
C VAL A 78 14.97 -0.59 10.35
N ARG A 79 15.08 -1.54 9.43
CA ARG A 79 15.27 -2.97 9.76
C ARG A 79 16.57 -3.22 10.53
N ARG A 80 17.63 -2.50 10.23
CA ARG A 80 18.95 -2.64 10.88
C ARG A 80 19.09 -1.91 12.21
N MET A 81 18.15 -1.02 12.55
CA MET A 81 18.14 -0.32 13.83
C MET A 81 17.83 -1.26 15.00
N PRO A 82 18.33 -0.98 16.21
CA PRO A 82 17.95 -1.72 17.40
C PRO A 82 16.46 -1.55 17.72
N ALA A 83 15.91 -2.46 18.52
CA ALA A 83 14.54 -2.33 19.04
C ALA A 83 14.38 -1.07 19.91
N GLY A 84 13.17 -0.50 19.92
CA GLY A 84 12.84 0.67 20.73
C GLY A 84 12.31 1.83 19.87
N GLN A 85 12.57 3.04 20.34
CA GLN A 85 12.08 4.24 19.65
C GLN A 85 13.04 4.68 18.53
N ILE A 86 12.44 5.14 17.43
CA ILE A 86 13.12 5.79 16.32
C ILE A 86 12.67 7.24 16.26
N SER A 87 13.64 8.14 16.12
CA SER A 87 13.39 9.55 15.82
C SER A 87 13.70 9.83 14.34
N ILE A 88 12.84 10.60 13.69
CA ILE A 88 13.05 11.12 12.33
C ILE A 88 12.98 12.63 12.41
N SER A 89 14.03 13.31 11.97
CA SER A 89 14.11 14.75 11.93
C SER A 89 14.56 15.23 10.56
N VAL A 90 13.92 16.26 10.04
CA VAL A 90 14.17 16.84 8.71
C VAL A 90 14.66 18.26 8.88
N ALA A 91 15.82 18.56 8.33
CA ALA A 91 16.37 19.90 8.27
C ALA A 91 15.82 20.67 7.05
N ASP A 92 15.94 22.01 7.06
CA ASP A 92 15.42 22.89 6.02
C ASP A 92 15.98 22.60 4.62
N ASN A 93 17.16 22.01 4.54
CA ASN A 93 17.79 21.59 3.27
C ASN A 93 17.31 20.20 2.78
N GLY A 94 16.28 19.63 3.40
CA GLY A 94 15.76 18.31 3.07
C GLY A 94 16.61 17.14 3.57
N LYS A 95 17.70 17.39 4.29
CA LYS A 95 18.50 16.33 4.92
C LYS A 95 17.71 15.72 6.09
N THR A 96 17.43 14.46 5.99
CA THR A 96 16.65 13.71 6.98
C THR A 96 17.57 12.82 7.80
N THR A 97 17.55 13.00 9.11
CA THR A 97 18.28 12.17 10.07
C THR A 97 17.30 11.18 10.71
N ILE A 98 17.64 9.89 10.65
CA ILE A 98 16.89 8.79 11.27
C ILE A 98 17.79 8.17 12.34
N GLN A 99 17.36 8.19 13.59
CA GLN A 99 18.14 7.72 14.74
C GLN A 99 17.36 6.70 15.57
N GLY A 100 18.03 5.61 15.95
CA GLY A 100 17.50 4.59 16.85
C GLY A 100 18.61 4.01 17.72
N GLY A 101 18.53 4.23 19.03
CA GLY A 101 19.62 3.89 19.96
C GLY A 101 20.92 4.58 19.58
N VAL A 102 21.97 3.81 19.36
CA VAL A 102 23.31 4.31 18.93
C VAL A 102 23.46 4.44 17.41
N ALA A 103 22.49 3.92 16.64
CA ALA A 103 22.54 3.96 15.19
C ALA A 103 21.92 5.27 14.67
N GLN A 104 22.62 5.93 13.75
CA GLN A 104 22.17 7.14 13.07
C GLN A 104 22.44 7.02 11.59
N PHE A 105 21.45 7.36 10.78
CA PHE A 105 21.54 7.42 9.32
C PHE A 105 21.08 8.78 8.81
N GLU A 106 21.65 9.19 7.70
CA GLU A 106 21.26 10.41 7.01
C GLU A 106 20.89 10.09 5.58
N ILE A 107 19.76 10.62 5.14
CA ILE A 107 19.20 10.43 3.79
C ILE A 107 18.61 11.74 3.29
N GLN A 108 18.73 12.01 1.98
CA GLN A 108 18.07 13.15 1.37
C GLN A 108 16.59 12.83 1.13
N SER A 109 15.70 13.69 1.61
CA SER A 109 14.27 13.62 1.32
C SER A 109 13.92 14.39 0.04
N MET A 110 12.80 14.03 -0.56
CA MET A 110 12.16 14.76 -1.64
C MET A 110 10.97 15.54 -1.10
N PRO A 111 10.59 16.66 -1.73
CA PRO A 111 9.39 17.41 -1.35
C PRO A 111 8.13 16.54 -1.47
N ALA A 112 7.22 16.67 -0.52
CA ALA A 112 5.94 15.96 -0.58
C ALA A 112 5.07 16.43 -1.76
N ALA A 113 5.26 17.66 -2.24
CA ALA A 113 4.56 18.19 -3.41
C ALA A 113 4.84 17.42 -4.71
N ASP A 114 5.97 16.73 -4.79
CA ASP A 114 6.34 15.91 -5.95
C ASP A 114 5.64 14.53 -5.94
N PHE A 115 5.01 14.17 -4.83
CA PHE A 115 4.29 12.90 -4.69
C PHE A 115 2.88 13.03 -5.25
N PRO A 116 2.47 12.17 -6.22
CA PRO A 116 1.14 12.24 -6.79
C PRO A 116 0.05 12.00 -5.74
N GLN A 117 -1.01 12.80 -5.80
CA GLN A 117 -2.15 12.63 -4.92
C GLN A 117 -2.89 11.32 -5.25
N LEU A 118 -3.27 10.58 -4.22
CA LEU A 118 -4.16 9.45 -4.39
C LEU A 118 -5.55 9.94 -4.85
N PRO A 119 -6.19 9.22 -5.79
CA PRO A 119 -7.56 9.53 -6.17
C PRO A 119 -8.47 9.52 -4.93
N ASN A 120 -9.34 10.50 -4.83
CA ASN A 120 -10.37 10.48 -3.81
C ASN A 120 -11.43 9.45 -4.21
N THR A 121 -11.40 8.28 -3.59
CA THR A 121 -12.45 7.28 -3.73
C THR A 121 -13.62 7.71 -2.86
N GLY A 122 -14.61 8.38 -3.48
CA GLY A 122 -15.86 8.76 -2.77
C GLY A 122 -16.49 7.53 -2.12
N ALA A 123 -16.93 7.68 -0.88
CA ALA A 123 -17.49 6.60 -0.08
C ALA A 123 -18.91 6.16 -0.49
N GLU A 124 -19.39 6.62 -1.66
CA GLU A 124 -20.81 6.39 -2.06
C GLU A 124 -21.10 4.94 -2.50
N ASP A 125 -20.10 4.25 -3.05
CA ASP A 125 -20.26 2.88 -3.53
C ASP A 125 -19.31 1.94 -2.78
N THR A 126 -19.77 1.40 -1.65
CA THR A 126 -18.98 0.48 -0.83
C THR A 126 -19.61 -0.90 -0.77
N LEU A 127 -18.77 -1.93 -0.80
CA LEU A 127 -19.14 -3.30 -0.52
C LEU A 127 -18.37 -3.77 0.72
N THR A 128 -19.10 -4.20 1.75
CA THR A 128 -18.50 -4.77 2.95
C THR A 128 -18.50 -6.30 2.85
N ILE A 129 -17.31 -6.90 2.93
CA ILE A 129 -17.10 -8.34 2.82
C ILE A 129 -16.29 -8.83 4.02
N LYS A 130 -16.58 -10.05 4.51
CA LYS A 130 -15.73 -10.71 5.51
C LYS A 130 -14.37 -11.01 4.89
N THR A 131 -13.28 -10.60 5.52
CA THR A 131 -11.92 -10.72 5.00
C THR A 131 -11.57 -12.16 4.63
N GLY A 132 -11.89 -13.14 5.48
CA GLY A 132 -11.61 -14.55 5.20
C GLY A 132 -12.34 -15.08 3.96
N MET A 133 -13.59 -14.66 3.72
CA MET A 133 -14.36 -15.02 2.53
C MET A 133 -13.75 -14.40 1.27
N PHE A 134 -13.40 -13.12 1.32
CA PHE A 134 -12.79 -12.41 0.20
C PHE A 134 -11.45 -13.02 -0.19
N ARG A 135 -10.63 -13.31 0.81
CA ARG A 135 -9.34 -13.97 0.63
C ARG A 135 -9.48 -15.35 -0.03
N GLU A 136 -10.41 -16.18 0.46
CA GLU A 136 -10.70 -17.49 -0.12
C GLU A 136 -11.12 -17.38 -1.59
N MET A 137 -11.95 -16.39 -1.94
CA MET A 137 -12.37 -16.17 -3.33
C MET A 137 -11.17 -15.86 -4.23
N ILE A 138 -10.30 -14.94 -3.81
CA ILE A 138 -9.08 -14.57 -4.56
C ILE A 138 -8.12 -15.77 -4.68
N GLU A 139 -7.85 -16.50 -3.59
CA GLU A 139 -6.95 -17.66 -3.63
C GLU A 139 -7.44 -18.77 -4.57
N ARG A 140 -8.75 -18.87 -4.76
CA ARG A 140 -9.37 -19.86 -5.67
C ARG A 140 -9.44 -19.42 -7.12
N THR A 141 -9.19 -18.17 -7.45
CA THR A 141 -9.30 -17.63 -8.82
C THR A 141 -7.98 -17.09 -9.36
N LEU A 142 -7.14 -16.47 -8.52
CA LEU A 142 -5.92 -15.77 -8.92
C LEU A 142 -4.94 -16.62 -9.76
N TYR A 143 -4.89 -17.93 -9.54
CA TYR A 143 -4.03 -18.83 -10.30
C TYR A 143 -4.40 -18.94 -11.79
N ALA A 144 -5.63 -18.58 -12.15
CA ALA A 144 -6.13 -18.61 -13.51
C ALA A 144 -5.97 -17.27 -14.25
N VAL A 145 -5.39 -16.25 -13.62
CA VAL A 145 -5.09 -14.97 -14.26
C VAL A 145 -3.96 -15.14 -15.27
N SER A 146 -4.12 -14.57 -16.48
CA SER A 146 -3.10 -14.57 -17.52
C SER A 146 -1.92 -13.67 -17.16
N GLN A 147 -0.73 -14.05 -17.61
CA GLN A 147 0.47 -13.21 -17.59
C GLN A 147 0.74 -12.50 -18.92
N ASP A 148 -0.08 -12.76 -19.93
CA ASP A 148 0.06 -12.18 -21.26
C ASP A 148 -0.50 -10.75 -21.30
N GLU A 149 0.39 -9.75 -21.24
CA GLU A 149 0.04 -8.31 -21.29
C GLU A 149 -0.60 -7.87 -22.62
N LYS A 150 -0.57 -8.71 -23.67
CA LYS A 150 -1.27 -8.43 -24.92
C LYS A 150 -2.78 -8.55 -24.78
N ARG A 151 -3.26 -9.16 -23.70
CA ARG A 151 -4.68 -9.31 -23.36
C ARG A 151 -4.96 -8.72 -21.98
N PRO A 152 -5.00 -7.39 -21.83
CA PRO A 152 -5.11 -6.73 -20.52
C PRO A 152 -6.30 -7.19 -19.70
N ALA A 153 -7.45 -7.47 -20.32
CA ALA A 153 -8.63 -7.97 -19.61
C ALA A 153 -8.42 -9.32 -18.92
N HIS A 154 -7.48 -10.14 -19.39
CA HIS A 154 -7.17 -11.44 -18.82
C HIS A 154 -6.08 -11.36 -17.72
N THR A 155 -5.40 -10.23 -17.59
CA THR A 155 -4.36 -10.05 -16.56
C THR A 155 -4.91 -9.68 -15.18
N GLY A 156 -6.23 -9.61 -15.06
CA GLY A 156 -6.96 -9.31 -13.84
C GLY A 156 -8.06 -10.31 -13.54
N GLU A 157 -8.65 -10.15 -12.37
CA GLU A 157 -9.86 -10.85 -11.97
C GLU A 157 -11.07 -9.94 -12.20
N LEU A 158 -12.09 -10.46 -12.84
CA LEU A 158 -13.37 -9.79 -13.01
C LEU A 158 -14.20 -9.98 -11.73
N PHE A 159 -14.60 -8.88 -11.14
CA PHE A 159 -15.55 -8.83 -10.04
C PHE A 159 -16.92 -8.40 -10.59
N GLU A 160 -17.88 -9.27 -10.50
CA GLU A 160 -19.29 -8.99 -10.80
C GLU A 160 -20.04 -8.91 -9.47
N ILE A 161 -20.43 -7.72 -9.10
CA ILE A 161 -21.15 -7.42 -7.87
C ILE A 161 -22.61 -7.23 -8.23
N GLU A 162 -23.48 -8.10 -7.72
CA GLU A 162 -24.93 -8.04 -7.81
C GLU A 162 -25.51 -7.81 -6.41
N PRO A 163 -26.79 -7.41 -6.26
CA PRO A 163 -27.35 -7.08 -4.95
C PRO A 163 -27.20 -8.14 -3.87
N ASP A 164 -27.23 -9.42 -4.25
CA ASP A 164 -27.18 -10.57 -3.34
C ASP A 164 -25.96 -11.48 -3.56
N ARG A 165 -25.11 -11.18 -4.56
CA ARG A 165 -24.01 -12.07 -4.98
C ARG A 165 -22.80 -11.29 -5.43
N LEU A 166 -21.63 -11.81 -5.06
CA LEU A 166 -20.34 -11.45 -5.62
C LEU A 166 -19.78 -12.65 -6.37
N THR A 167 -19.49 -12.47 -7.66
CA THR A 167 -18.81 -13.46 -8.49
C THR A 167 -17.43 -12.94 -8.86
N VAL A 168 -16.40 -13.77 -8.66
CA VAL A 168 -15.02 -13.47 -9.10
C VAL A 168 -14.64 -14.47 -10.16
N VAL A 169 -14.15 -13.96 -11.30
CA VAL A 169 -13.80 -14.75 -12.48
C VAL A 169 -12.38 -14.43 -12.92
N ALA A 170 -11.59 -15.45 -13.20
CA ALA A 170 -10.27 -15.32 -13.83
C ALA A 170 -10.13 -16.33 -14.95
N LEU A 171 -9.44 -15.94 -16.04
CA LEU A 171 -9.18 -16.82 -17.17
C LEU A 171 -7.86 -16.46 -17.88
N ASP A 172 -7.19 -17.44 -18.48
CA ASP A 172 -5.96 -17.26 -19.28
C ASP A 172 -6.06 -17.81 -20.72
N GLY A 173 -7.24 -18.28 -21.12
CA GLY A 173 -7.49 -18.89 -22.42
C GLY A 173 -7.34 -20.41 -22.45
N PHE A 174 -6.77 -21.04 -21.40
CA PHE A 174 -6.65 -22.49 -21.23
C PHE A 174 -7.48 -22.98 -20.06
N ARG A 175 -7.70 -22.13 -19.06
CA ARG A 175 -8.45 -22.44 -17.83
C ARG A 175 -9.29 -21.26 -17.42
N LEU A 176 -10.37 -21.57 -16.74
CA LEU A 176 -11.33 -20.62 -16.19
C LEU A 176 -11.58 -21.01 -14.75
N ALA A 177 -11.47 -20.03 -13.84
CA ALA A 177 -11.84 -20.17 -12.45
C ALA A 177 -12.98 -19.21 -12.14
N ILE A 178 -14.03 -19.72 -11.48
CA ILE A 178 -15.20 -18.93 -11.06
C ILE A 178 -15.50 -19.29 -9.61
N VAL A 179 -15.71 -18.30 -8.79
CA VAL A 179 -16.16 -18.43 -7.40
C VAL A 179 -17.24 -17.40 -7.13
N ASP A 180 -18.38 -17.85 -6.58
CA ASP A 180 -19.44 -16.95 -6.14
C ASP A 180 -19.71 -17.09 -4.64
N ARG A 181 -20.17 -16.00 -4.02
CA ARG A 181 -20.55 -15.92 -2.61
C ARG A 181 -21.72 -14.95 -2.46
N LYS A 182 -22.59 -15.25 -1.47
CA LYS A 182 -23.66 -14.34 -1.09
C LYS A 182 -23.09 -13.13 -0.36
N VAL A 183 -23.47 -11.95 -0.83
CA VAL A 183 -23.12 -10.65 -0.23
C VAL A 183 -24.38 -9.77 -0.25
N GLN A 184 -24.29 -8.61 0.39
CA GLN A 184 -25.31 -7.55 0.25
C GLN A 184 -24.62 -6.34 -0.36
N ALA A 185 -25.03 -5.96 -1.54
CA ALA A 185 -24.53 -4.79 -2.25
C ALA A 185 -25.68 -3.86 -2.63
N ASN A 186 -25.40 -2.58 -2.70
CA ASN A 186 -26.39 -1.55 -3.03
C ASN A 186 -26.50 -1.28 -4.54
N LYS A 187 -25.51 -1.71 -5.31
CA LYS A 187 -25.43 -1.49 -6.76
C LYS A 187 -24.83 -2.70 -7.48
N GLU A 188 -25.19 -2.81 -8.76
CA GLU A 188 -24.51 -3.71 -9.69
C GLU A 188 -23.25 -3.04 -10.23
N ILE A 189 -22.13 -3.70 -10.08
CA ILE A 189 -20.82 -3.20 -10.52
C ILE A 189 -20.04 -4.33 -11.20
N ARG A 190 -19.39 -4.03 -12.33
CA ARG A 190 -18.47 -4.93 -13.02
C ARG A 190 -17.14 -4.24 -13.15
N ILE A 191 -16.09 -4.78 -12.53
CA ILE A 191 -14.75 -4.23 -12.57
C ILE A 191 -13.71 -5.33 -12.79
N ILE A 192 -12.62 -5.01 -13.47
CA ILE A 192 -11.45 -5.89 -13.58
C ILE A 192 -10.37 -5.33 -12.68
N VAL A 193 -9.93 -6.13 -11.70
CA VAL A 193 -8.85 -5.76 -10.79
C VAL A 193 -7.59 -6.50 -11.20
N PRO A 194 -6.47 -5.79 -11.50
CA PRO A 194 -5.23 -6.43 -11.91
C PRO A 194 -4.74 -7.48 -10.93
N GLY A 195 -4.47 -8.71 -11.40
CA GLY A 195 -4.11 -9.83 -10.54
C GLY A 195 -2.81 -9.63 -9.74
N LYS A 196 -1.83 -8.94 -10.33
CA LYS A 196 -0.59 -8.55 -9.63
C LYS A 196 -0.86 -7.65 -8.42
N LYS A 197 -1.91 -6.83 -8.48
CA LYS A 197 -2.25 -5.85 -7.44
C LYS A 197 -3.09 -6.50 -6.34
N ILE A 198 -4.11 -7.26 -6.69
CA ILE A 198 -4.97 -7.92 -5.71
C ILE A 198 -4.22 -8.97 -4.91
N GLY A 199 -3.28 -9.71 -5.54
CA GLY A 199 -2.41 -10.64 -4.84
C GLY A 199 -1.51 -9.97 -3.80
N ARG A 200 -1.03 -8.75 -4.07
CA ARG A 200 -0.26 -7.96 -3.10
C ARG A 200 -1.13 -7.42 -1.96
N ALA A 201 -2.35 -7.00 -2.25
CA ALA A 201 -3.29 -6.51 -1.24
C ALA A 201 -3.76 -7.63 -0.30
N SER A 202 -4.04 -8.83 -0.83
CA SER A 202 -4.52 -9.98 -0.05
C SER A 202 -3.47 -10.59 0.88
N CYS A 203 -2.17 -10.40 0.60
CA CYS A 203 -1.08 -10.90 1.44
C CYS A 203 -0.90 -10.19 2.79
N ARG A 204 -1.70 -9.16 3.12
CA ARG A 204 -1.54 -8.34 4.33
C ARG A 204 -1.85 -9.09 5.65
N GLU A 205 -2.48 -10.24 5.61
CA GLU A 205 -2.93 -10.99 6.80
C GLU A 205 -2.18 -12.30 7.08
N ARG A 206 -0.97 -12.47 6.56
CA ARG A 206 -0.12 -13.56 7.04
C ARG A 206 0.72 -13.04 8.21
N VAL A 207 0.11 -12.98 9.35
CA VAL A 207 0.80 -12.92 10.65
C VAL A 207 0.37 -14.13 11.45
#